data_027d855b85d754fa81fc0fa04ec7f9b4
#
_entry.id   027d855b85d754fa81fc0fa04ec7f9b4
#
_cell.length_a   1.000
_cell.length_b   1.000
_cell.length_c   1.000
_cell.angle_alpha   90.00
_cell.angle_beta   90.00
_cell.angle_gamma   90.00
#
_symmetry.space_group_name_H-M   'P 1'
#
loop_
_entity.id
_entity.type
_entity.pdbx_description
1 polymer ?
#
loop_
_entity_poly.entity_id
_entity_poly.type
_entity_poly.pdbx_seq_one_letter_code
_entity_poly.pdbx_strand_id
1 'polypeptide(L)'
;MRERRAPAGAATGMILGLGSDLCDIRRVEAVLARFGERFLHRVFTETERARAARRTERLRAPTLAKRFAAKEACSKALGTGFRAGVFHSDLGVANLPSGQPTLRLTGGALVRLRAITPAGMRPVIHLTMTDEYPYAFAEVIISALPISTLPESAFGDTPAGMPEDAAPNAATNGPGGGPRSGPSGDLAGVP
;
A
#
# COMPACT_ATOMS: atom_id res chain seq x y z
N MET A 1 20.94 -32.74 38.85
CA MET A 1 20.21 -32.82 37.56
C MET A 1 19.58 -31.46 37.31
N ARG A 2 20.17 -30.62 36.43
CA ARG A 2 19.65 -29.28 36.14
C ARG A 2 18.63 -29.42 35.01
N GLU A 3 17.37 -29.23 35.33
CA GLU A 3 16.31 -29.12 34.33
C GLU A 3 16.66 -27.97 33.36
N ARG A 4 16.88 -28.32 32.10
CA ARG A 4 16.95 -27.33 31.00
C ARG A 4 15.54 -26.78 30.83
N ARG A 5 15.31 -25.57 31.37
CA ARG A 5 14.13 -24.80 31.04
C ARG A 5 14.12 -24.64 29.53
N ALA A 6 13.07 -25.16 28.86
CA ALA A 6 12.85 -24.94 27.45
C ALA A 6 12.82 -23.43 27.19
N PRO A 7 13.45 -22.92 26.11
CA PRO A 7 13.35 -21.51 25.77
C PRO A 7 11.87 -21.17 25.67
N ALA A 8 11.45 -20.10 26.35
CA ALA A 8 10.12 -19.54 26.20
C ALA A 8 9.86 -19.41 24.69
N GLY A 9 8.76 -20.02 24.22
CA GLY A 9 8.49 -20.17 22.79
C GLY A 9 8.74 -18.88 22.05
N ALA A 10 9.67 -18.93 21.09
CA ALA A 10 9.92 -17.81 20.20
C ALA A 10 8.58 -17.46 19.55
N ALA A 11 8.10 -16.24 19.82
CA ALA A 11 6.85 -15.78 19.21
C ALA A 11 7.01 -15.85 17.70
N THR A 12 6.22 -16.70 17.06
CA THR A 12 6.33 -17.00 15.63
C THR A 12 5.65 -15.90 14.84
N GLY A 13 6.29 -15.41 13.79
CA GLY A 13 5.65 -14.52 12.83
C GLY A 13 4.45 -15.20 12.15
N MET A 14 3.46 -14.42 11.76
CA MET A 14 2.25 -14.92 11.09
C MET A 14 1.90 -14.12 9.86
N ILE A 15 1.26 -14.75 8.87
CA ILE A 15 0.71 -14.07 7.71
C ILE A 15 -0.66 -13.51 8.09
N LEU A 16 -0.85 -12.20 7.86
CA LEU A 16 -2.11 -11.48 8.10
C LEU A 16 -2.97 -11.41 6.84
N GLY A 17 -2.34 -11.40 5.67
CA GLY A 17 -3.05 -11.33 4.40
C GLY A 17 -2.15 -11.57 3.20
N LEU A 18 -2.76 -12.06 2.14
CA LEU A 18 -2.17 -12.31 0.83
C LEU A 18 -3.09 -11.74 -0.23
N GLY A 19 -2.52 -11.06 -1.21
CA GLY A 19 -3.27 -10.58 -2.37
C GLY A 19 -2.40 -10.53 -3.61
N SER A 20 -3.00 -10.83 -4.74
CA SER A 20 -2.36 -10.71 -6.05
C SER A 20 -3.29 -10.04 -7.04
N ASP A 21 -2.72 -9.42 -8.06
CA ASP A 21 -3.46 -8.79 -9.14
C ASP A 21 -2.71 -8.88 -10.46
N LEU A 22 -3.48 -9.07 -11.54
CA LEU A 22 -3.01 -9.07 -12.92
C LEU A 22 -3.70 -7.93 -13.68
N CYS A 23 -2.94 -6.97 -14.14
CA CYS A 23 -3.41 -5.79 -14.87
C CYS A 23 -3.04 -5.89 -16.35
N ASP A 24 -4.01 -5.65 -17.24
CA ASP A 24 -3.74 -5.48 -18.67
C ASP A 24 -3.22 -4.06 -18.93
N ILE A 25 -1.98 -3.94 -19.36
CA ILE A 25 -1.30 -2.66 -19.64
C ILE A 25 -2.06 -1.84 -20.69
N ARG A 26 -2.67 -2.47 -21.68
CA ARG A 26 -3.45 -1.81 -22.75
C ARG A 26 -4.66 -1.06 -22.18
N ARG A 27 -5.27 -1.55 -21.10
CA ARG A 27 -6.33 -0.83 -20.39
C ARG A 27 -5.80 0.44 -19.72
N VAL A 28 -4.61 0.37 -19.12
CA VAL A 28 -3.95 1.55 -18.54
C VAL A 28 -3.60 2.57 -19.63
N GLU A 29 -3.09 2.12 -20.79
CA GLU A 29 -2.83 2.96 -21.96
C GLU A 29 -4.11 3.69 -22.42
N ALA A 30 -5.21 2.94 -22.58
CA ALA A 30 -6.49 3.52 -22.98
C ALA A 30 -7.05 4.54 -21.97
N VAL A 31 -6.94 4.23 -20.66
CA VAL A 31 -7.38 5.15 -19.60
C VAL A 31 -6.50 6.41 -19.54
N LEU A 32 -5.19 6.27 -19.71
CA LEU A 32 -4.26 7.39 -19.82
C LEU A 32 -4.59 8.30 -21.02
N ALA A 33 -4.83 7.70 -22.19
CA ALA A 33 -5.20 8.46 -23.38
C ALA A 33 -6.53 9.21 -23.21
N ARG A 34 -7.49 8.62 -22.50
CA ARG A 34 -8.82 9.21 -22.29
C ARG A 34 -8.88 10.25 -21.18
N PHE A 35 -8.24 10.00 -20.05
CA PHE A 35 -8.41 10.78 -18.82
C PHE A 35 -7.14 11.52 -18.36
N GLY A 36 -5.98 11.16 -18.89
CA GLY A 36 -4.71 11.84 -18.65
C GLY A 36 -4.42 12.07 -17.17
N GLU A 37 -4.14 13.35 -16.83
CA GLU A 37 -3.77 13.76 -15.48
C GLU A 37 -4.86 13.47 -14.42
N ARG A 38 -6.14 13.48 -14.80
CA ARG A 38 -7.24 13.19 -13.86
C ARG A 38 -7.12 11.76 -13.31
N PHE A 39 -6.81 10.79 -14.17
CA PHE A 39 -6.56 9.41 -13.77
C PHE A 39 -5.31 9.30 -12.88
N LEU A 40 -4.22 9.95 -13.31
CA LEU A 40 -2.97 9.93 -12.57
C LEU A 40 -3.13 10.48 -11.14
N HIS A 41 -3.78 11.63 -11.00
CA HIS A 41 -4.00 12.24 -9.68
C HIS A 41 -4.95 11.44 -8.77
N ARG A 42 -5.92 10.75 -9.36
CA ARG A 42 -6.89 9.97 -8.59
C ARG A 42 -6.30 8.68 -8.03
N VAL A 43 -5.39 8.04 -8.79
CA VAL A 43 -4.92 6.68 -8.49
C VAL A 43 -3.51 6.66 -7.90
N PHE A 44 -2.63 7.54 -8.38
CA PHE A 44 -1.22 7.48 -8.07
C PHE A 44 -0.78 8.63 -7.17
N THR A 45 0.09 8.31 -6.21
CA THR A 45 0.77 9.30 -5.37
C THR A 45 1.70 10.19 -6.21
N GLU A 46 2.09 11.33 -5.67
CA GLU A 46 3.03 12.23 -6.34
C GLU A 46 4.35 11.54 -6.69
N THR A 47 4.90 10.76 -5.76
CA THR A 47 6.14 9.98 -5.98
C THR A 47 6.01 9.00 -7.14
N GLU A 48 4.87 8.32 -7.26
CA GLU A 48 4.61 7.37 -8.35
C GLU A 48 4.48 8.08 -9.69
N ARG A 49 3.77 9.23 -9.72
CA ARG A 49 3.64 10.06 -10.93
C ARG A 49 4.99 10.60 -11.39
N ALA A 50 5.77 11.16 -10.47
CA ALA A 50 7.11 11.66 -10.76
C ALA A 50 8.03 10.55 -11.31
N ARG A 51 7.93 9.34 -10.77
CA ARG A 51 8.70 8.19 -11.29
C ARG A 51 8.25 7.79 -12.70
N ALA A 52 6.94 7.76 -12.96
CA ALA A 52 6.40 7.44 -14.28
C ALA A 52 6.75 8.51 -15.33
N ALA A 53 6.75 9.78 -14.94
CA ALA A 53 7.13 10.91 -15.81
C ALA A 53 8.59 10.86 -16.27
N ARG A 54 9.49 10.24 -15.48
CA ARG A 54 10.91 10.05 -15.87
C ARG A 54 11.13 8.88 -16.84
N ARG A 55 10.09 8.12 -17.16
CA ARG A 55 10.17 7.01 -18.11
C ARG A 55 9.90 7.48 -19.52
N THR A 56 10.49 6.78 -20.50
CA THR A 56 10.11 6.95 -21.90
C THR A 56 8.62 6.65 -22.05
N GLU A 57 7.98 7.21 -23.08
CA GLU A 57 6.54 6.99 -23.33
C GLU A 57 6.18 5.50 -23.37
N ARG A 58 6.99 4.68 -24.04
CA ARG A 58 6.82 3.23 -24.09
C ARG A 58 6.81 2.55 -22.71
N LEU A 59 7.57 3.05 -21.75
CA LEU A 59 7.72 2.46 -20.41
C LEU A 59 6.80 3.10 -19.37
N ARG A 60 6.08 4.18 -19.72
CA ARG A 60 5.22 4.92 -18.79
C ARG A 60 4.02 4.07 -18.36
N ALA A 61 3.26 3.53 -19.31
CA ALA A 61 2.09 2.72 -19.01
C ALA A 61 2.44 1.42 -18.27
N PRO A 62 3.44 0.62 -18.67
CA PRO A 62 3.90 -0.54 -17.88
C PRO A 62 4.32 -0.17 -16.45
N THR A 63 5.00 0.98 -16.27
CA THR A 63 5.40 1.47 -14.95
C THR A 63 4.20 1.78 -14.06
N LEU A 64 3.14 2.34 -14.61
CA LEU A 64 1.89 2.64 -13.89
C LEU A 64 1.06 1.38 -13.66
N ALA A 65 0.98 0.49 -14.65
CA ALA A 65 0.23 -0.75 -14.54
C ALA A 65 0.75 -1.66 -13.41
N LYS A 66 2.06 -1.80 -13.25
CA LYS A 66 2.65 -2.51 -12.11
C LYS A 66 2.23 -1.91 -10.77
N ARG A 67 2.22 -0.57 -10.65
CA ARG A 67 1.82 0.09 -9.42
C ARG A 67 0.33 -0.03 -9.17
N PHE A 68 -0.47 0.03 -10.22
CA PHE A 68 -1.89 -0.24 -10.13
C PHE A 68 -2.15 -1.65 -9.60
N ALA A 69 -1.55 -2.67 -10.22
CA ALA A 69 -1.65 -4.05 -9.76
C ALA A 69 -1.18 -4.22 -8.30
N ALA A 70 -0.11 -3.52 -7.88
CA ALA A 70 0.37 -3.57 -6.49
C ALA A 70 -0.65 -2.98 -5.50
N LYS A 71 -1.38 -1.92 -5.88
CA LYS A 71 -2.44 -1.32 -5.04
C LYS A 71 -3.64 -2.26 -4.94
N GLU A 72 -4.07 -2.85 -6.05
CA GLU A 72 -5.13 -3.86 -6.08
C GLU A 72 -4.76 -5.08 -5.22
N ALA A 73 -3.55 -5.61 -5.40
CA ALA A 73 -3.03 -6.72 -4.59
C ALA A 73 -3.01 -6.38 -3.09
N CYS A 74 -2.57 -5.16 -2.73
CA CYS A 74 -2.55 -4.71 -1.34
C CYS A 74 -3.95 -4.58 -0.74
N SER A 75 -4.91 -4.04 -1.49
CA SER A 75 -6.29 -3.92 -1.05
C SER A 75 -6.93 -5.29 -0.77
N LYS A 76 -6.59 -6.30 -1.58
CA LYS A 76 -6.98 -7.71 -1.39
C LYS A 76 -6.31 -8.29 -0.14
N ALA A 77 -5.00 -8.04 0.05
CA ALA A 77 -4.26 -8.50 1.24
C ALA A 77 -4.82 -7.89 2.54
N LEU A 78 -5.32 -6.64 2.51
CA LEU A 78 -6.02 -6.00 3.63
C LEU A 78 -7.41 -6.58 3.89
N GLY A 79 -7.96 -7.37 2.94
CA GLY A 79 -9.27 -7.99 3.03
C GLY A 79 -10.45 -7.03 2.87
N THR A 80 -10.21 -5.81 2.42
CA THR A 80 -11.26 -4.78 2.25
C THR A 80 -11.59 -4.48 0.79
N GLY A 81 -10.65 -4.74 -0.14
CA GLY A 81 -10.68 -4.07 -1.43
C GLY A 81 -10.66 -2.54 -1.24
N PHE A 82 -11.17 -1.80 -2.20
CA PHE A 82 -11.31 -0.33 -2.10
C PHE A 82 -12.66 0.06 -1.46
N ARG A 83 -12.90 -0.44 -0.24
CA ARG A 83 -14.08 -0.17 0.59
C ARG A 83 -13.64 0.25 1.98
N ALA A 84 -14.59 0.59 2.85
CA ALA A 84 -14.34 0.94 4.25
C ALA A 84 -13.27 2.03 4.44
N GLY A 85 -13.25 3.04 3.57
CA GLY A 85 -12.32 4.16 3.63
C GLY A 85 -10.93 3.90 3.07
N VAL A 86 -10.71 2.77 2.40
CA VAL A 86 -9.44 2.46 1.70
C VAL A 86 -9.51 3.00 0.27
N PHE A 87 -8.57 3.85 -0.11
CA PHE A 87 -8.48 4.47 -1.43
C PHE A 87 -7.14 4.17 -2.09
N HIS A 88 -7.08 4.26 -3.43
CA HIS A 88 -5.83 4.07 -4.17
C HIS A 88 -4.72 5.04 -3.74
N SER A 89 -5.07 6.26 -3.36
CA SER A 89 -4.14 7.27 -2.85
C SER A 89 -3.49 6.89 -1.52
N ASP A 90 -4.14 6.00 -0.74
CA ASP A 90 -3.64 5.55 0.55
C ASP A 90 -2.53 4.48 0.43
N LEU A 91 -2.35 3.92 -0.77
CA LEU A 91 -1.44 2.82 -1.06
C LEU A 91 -0.31 3.30 -1.98
N GLY A 92 0.75 3.87 -1.42
CA GLY A 92 1.88 4.38 -2.18
C GLY A 92 2.95 3.32 -2.43
N VAL A 93 3.24 2.99 -3.70
CA VAL A 93 4.35 2.11 -4.04
C VAL A 93 5.66 2.90 -4.02
N ALA A 94 6.58 2.48 -3.16
CA ALA A 94 7.92 3.05 -3.01
C ALA A 94 8.99 1.98 -3.28
N ASN A 95 10.25 2.41 -3.36
CA ASN A 95 11.38 1.49 -3.38
C ASN A 95 12.27 1.80 -2.17
N LEU A 96 12.75 0.75 -1.51
CA LEU A 96 13.78 0.83 -0.50
C LEU A 96 15.12 1.25 -1.14
N PRO A 97 16.13 1.69 -0.36
CA PRO A 97 17.47 1.98 -0.88
C PRO A 97 18.11 0.82 -1.64
N SER A 98 17.78 -0.42 -1.28
CA SER A 98 18.18 -1.63 -2.00
C SER A 98 17.57 -1.78 -3.40
N GLY A 99 16.59 -0.93 -3.75
CA GLY A 99 15.80 -1.07 -4.97
C GLY A 99 14.56 -1.95 -4.84
N GLN A 100 14.42 -2.71 -3.76
CA GLN A 100 13.27 -3.56 -3.49
C GLN A 100 11.98 -2.73 -3.40
N PRO A 101 10.90 -3.13 -4.08
CA PRO A 101 9.62 -2.45 -3.98
C PRO A 101 8.95 -2.71 -2.62
N THR A 102 8.24 -1.72 -2.13
CA THR A 102 7.43 -1.82 -0.91
C THR A 102 6.20 -0.91 -1.03
N LEU A 103 5.30 -0.98 -0.06
CA LEU A 103 4.11 -0.14 0.02
C LEU A 103 4.14 0.70 1.30
N ARG A 104 3.83 1.99 1.15
CA ARG A 104 3.50 2.89 2.25
C ARG A 104 1.99 3.03 2.31
N LEU A 105 1.44 2.75 3.48
CA LEU A 105 0.02 2.88 3.74
C LEU A 105 -0.25 4.14 4.55
N THR A 106 -1.28 4.88 4.13
CA THR A 106 -1.80 6.08 4.82
C THR A 106 -3.31 5.96 4.99
N GLY A 107 -3.95 6.96 5.55
CA GLY A 107 -5.41 7.04 5.62
C GLY A 107 -6.09 5.76 6.09
N GLY A 108 -7.17 5.39 5.43
CA GLY A 108 -7.97 4.21 5.77
C GLY A 108 -7.22 2.88 5.61
N ALA A 109 -6.27 2.78 4.67
CA ALA A 109 -5.44 1.59 4.51
C ALA A 109 -4.54 1.36 5.73
N LEU A 110 -3.94 2.41 6.30
CA LEU A 110 -3.14 2.31 7.52
C LEU A 110 -4.01 1.94 8.73
N VAL A 111 -5.19 2.53 8.85
CA VAL A 111 -6.15 2.17 9.92
C VAL A 111 -6.50 0.69 9.83
N ARG A 112 -6.79 0.20 8.64
CA ARG A 112 -7.09 -1.22 8.43
C ARG A 112 -5.89 -2.13 8.75
N LEU A 113 -4.69 -1.77 8.31
CA LEU A 113 -3.48 -2.52 8.61
C LEU A 113 -3.27 -2.67 10.13
N ARG A 114 -3.44 -1.56 10.87
CA ARG A 114 -3.37 -1.59 12.33
C ARG A 114 -4.43 -2.48 12.95
N ALA A 115 -5.65 -2.44 12.44
CA ALA A 115 -6.76 -3.23 12.96
C ALA A 115 -6.57 -4.75 12.78
N ILE A 116 -5.86 -5.19 11.73
CA ILE A 116 -5.57 -6.62 11.50
C ILE A 116 -4.27 -7.07 12.15
N THR A 117 -3.46 -6.15 12.66
CA THR A 117 -2.18 -6.47 13.32
C THR A 117 -2.42 -6.80 14.79
N PRO A 118 -2.07 -8.00 15.27
CA PRO A 118 -2.25 -8.35 16.69
C PRO A 118 -1.43 -7.47 17.62
N ALA A 119 -1.91 -7.29 18.84
CA ALA A 119 -1.18 -6.56 19.89
C ALA A 119 0.20 -7.20 20.14
N GLY A 120 1.22 -6.36 20.33
CA GLY A 120 2.61 -6.81 20.52
C GLY A 120 3.32 -7.27 19.24
N MET A 121 2.67 -7.11 18.07
CA MET A 121 3.26 -7.44 16.78
C MET A 121 3.41 -6.19 15.90
N ARG A 122 4.35 -6.26 14.95
CA ARG A 122 4.60 -5.24 13.93
C ARG A 122 4.27 -5.80 12.55
N PRO A 123 3.49 -5.09 11.72
CA PRO A 123 3.24 -5.53 10.36
C PRO A 123 4.47 -5.30 9.46
N VAL A 124 4.68 -6.24 8.54
CA VAL A 124 5.69 -6.16 7.49
C VAL A 124 5.00 -6.43 6.16
N ILE A 125 5.23 -5.55 5.19
CA ILE A 125 4.63 -5.67 3.85
C ILE A 125 5.72 -6.10 2.87
N HIS A 126 5.50 -7.23 2.23
CA HIS A 126 6.34 -7.76 1.17
C HIS A 126 5.61 -7.52 -0.16
N LEU A 127 6.32 -6.96 -1.13
CA LEU A 127 5.79 -6.69 -2.46
C LEU A 127 6.75 -7.23 -3.50
N THR A 128 6.21 -7.97 -4.46
CA THR A 128 6.85 -8.23 -5.74
C THR A 128 5.97 -7.77 -6.88
N MET A 129 6.57 -7.28 -7.97
CA MET A 129 5.84 -6.84 -9.15
C MET A 129 6.70 -6.98 -10.40
N THR A 130 6.08 -7.44 -11.47
CA THR A 130 6.71 -7.62 -12.77
C THR A 130 5.78 -7.20 -13.90
N ASP A 131 6.32 -7.04 -15.09
CA ASP A 131 5.55 -6.85 -16.31
C ASP A 131 6.14 -7.66 -17.45
N GLU A 132 5.25 -8.26 -18.21
CA GLU A 132 5.52 -8.87 -19.53
C GLU A 132 4.34 -8.50 -20.42
N TYR A 133 4.60 -7.64 -21.40
CA TYR A 133 3.52 -7.08 -22.22
C TYR A 133 2.67 -8.19 -22.88
N PRO A 134 1.35 -8.14 -22.79
CA PRO A 134 0.52 -6.99 -22.38
C PRO A 134 0.13 -6.96 -20.89
N TYR A 135 0.79 -7.70 -20.02
CA TYR A 135 0.37 -7.83 -18.62
C TYR A 135 1.38 -7.26 -17.65
N ALA A 136 0.87 -6.77 -16.53
CA ALA A 136 1.62 -6.43 -15.32
C ALA A 136 1.03 -7.22 -14.15
N PHE A 137 1.88 -7.76 -13.30
CA PHE A 137 1.49 -8.57 -12.15
C PHE A 137 2.09 -8.00 -10.86
N ALA A 138 1.36 -8.12 -9.76
CA ALA A 138 1.87 -7.84 -8.43
C ALA A 138 1.33 -8.84 -7.41
N GLU A 139 2.15 -9.11 -6.39
CA GLU A 139 1.77 -9.91 -5.23
C GLU A 139 2.21 -9.21 -3.95
N VAL A 140 1.33 -9.20 -2.97
CA VAL A 140 1.53 -8.60 -1.65
C VAL A 140 1.26 -9.64 -0.57
N ILE A 141 2.23 -9.79 0.34
CA ILE A 141 2.06 -10.53 1.58
C ILE A 141 2.18 -9.54 2.73
N ILE A 142 1.21 -9.53 3.62
CA ILE A 142 1.27 -8.82 4.89
C ILE A 142 1.52 -9.85 5.97
N SER A 143 2.65 -9.73 6.66
CA SER A 143 3.00 -10.56 7.82
C SER A 143 3.08 -9.71 9.08
N ALA A 144 2.96 -10.34 10.23
CA ALA A 144 3.22 -9.72 11.53
C ALA A 144 4.38 -10.44 12.20
N LEU A 145 5.32 -9.67 12.74
CA LEU A 145 6.46 -10.15 13.52
C LEU A 145 6.35 -9.65 14.95
N PRO A 146 6.69 -10.48 15.97
CA PRO A 146 6.75 -10.03 17.35
C PRO A 146 7.75 -8.89 17.50
N ILE A 147 7.40 -7.86 18.23
CA ILE A 147 8.28 -6.71 18.50
C ILE A 147 9.54 -7.18 19.25
N SER A 148 9.41 -8.16 20.13
CA SER A 148 10.52 -8.70 20.94
C SER A 148 11.58 -9.49 20.15
N THR A 149 11.30 -9.89 18.89
CA THR A 149 12.25 -10.67 18.06
C THR A 149 13.08 -9.80 17.12
N LEU A 150 12.84 -8.50 17.12
CA LEU A 150 13.57 -7.58 16.24
C LEU A 150 14.85 -7.10 16.95
N PRO A 151 16.02 -7.13 16.28
CA PRO A 151 17.22 -6.51 16.81
C PRO A 151 16.99 -5.00 17.01
N GLU A 152 17.60 -4.44 18.06
CA GLU A 152 17.47 -3.01 18.39
C GLU A 152 17.86 -2.09 17.22
N SER A 153 18.77 -2.54 16.35
CA SER A 153 19.12 -1.87 15.09
C SER A 153 18.01 -1.83 14.04
N ALA A 154 16.98 -2.68 14.16
CA ALA A 154 15.81 -2.62 13.28
C ALA A 154 14.88 -1.44 13.61
N PHE A 155 15.11 -0.75 14.71
CA PHE A 155 14.37 0.46 15.11
C PHE A 155 15.01 1.76 14.56
N GLY A 156 16.27 1.70 14.08
CA GLY A 156 17.02 2.85 13.58
C GLY A 156 16.63 3.30 12.17
N ASP A 157 16.03 2.43 11.36
CA ASP A 157 15.57 2.74 10.01
C ASP A 157 14.12 2.30 9.83
N THR A 158 13.19 2.90 10.58
CA THR A 158 11.83 3.03 10.09
C THR A 158 11.97 3.74 8.74
N PRO A 159 11.58 3.14 7.59
CA PRO A 159 11.60 3.88 6.34
C PRO A 159 10.80 5.15 6.59
N ALA A 160 11.48 6.30 6.50
CA ALA A 160 10.96 7.62 6.85
C ALA A 160 9.57 7.84 6.23
N GLY A 161 8.54 7.77 7.03
CA GLY A 161 7.17 7.82 6.56
C GLY A 161 6.12 7.52 7.61
N MET A 162 6.52 7.26 8.86
CA MET A 162 5.62 7.54 9.97
C MET A 162 6.06 8.88 10.54
N PRO A 163 5.32 9.99 10.36
CA PRO A 163 5.53 11.17 11.17
C PRO A 163 5.27 10.76 12.62
N GLU A 164 6.26 10.94 13.47
CA GLU A 164 6.16 10.77 14.92
C GLU A 164 5.19 11.79 15.54
N ASP A 165 4.72 12.75 14.74
CA ASP A 165 3.92 13.90 15.13
C ASP A 165 2.61 13.99 14.34
N ALA A 166 1.75 12.99 14.43
CA ALA A 166 0.32 13.19 14.27
C ALA A 166 -0.33 13.24 15.67
N ALA A 167 0.08 14.20 16.47
CA ALA A 167 -0.78 14.70 17.55
C ALA A 167 -2.10 15.14 16.89
N PRO A 168 -3.26 14.78 17.43
CA PRO A 168 -4.53 15.21 16.87
C PRO A 168 -4.58 16.73 16.97
N ASN A 169 -4.48 17.39 15.80
CA ASN A 169 -4.69 18.84 15.73
C ASN A 169 -6.12 19.09 16.22
N ALA A 170 -6.23 19.75 17.36
CA ALA A 170 -7.48 20.15 17.96
C ALA A 170 -8.24 20.97 16.92
N ALA A 171 -9.34 20.41 16.46
CA ALA A 171 -10.25 21.04 15.53
C ALA A 171 -10.78 22.33 16.15
N THR A 172 -10.43 23.46 15.58
CA THR A 172 -11.22 24.68 15.75
C THR A 172 -12.54 24.48 15.00
N ASN A 173 -13.59 24.27 15.76
CA ASN A 173 -14.96 24.28 15.28
C ASN A 173 -15.29 25.65 14.68
N GLY A 174 -15.46 25.72 13.36
CA GLY A 174 -16.20 26.77 12.67
C GLY A 174 -17.52 26.17 12.15
N PRO A 175 -18.67 26.83 12.35
CA PRO A 175 -19.96 26.28 11.94
C PRO A 175 -20.26 26.58 10.47
N GLY A 176 -20.73 25.58 9.73
CA GLY A 176 -21.46 25.83 8.49
C GLY A 176 -20.91 25.12 7.24
N GLY A 177 -21.57 24.07 6.84
CA GLY A 177 -21.37 23.49 5.51
C GLY A 177 -22.09 22.13 5.39
N GLY A 178 -23.30 22.15 4.83
CA GLY A 178 -24.19 21.02 4.66
C GLY A 178 -23.59 19.84 3.86
N PRO A 179 -24.30 18.71 3.80
CA PRO A 179 -23.79 17.47 3.25
C PRO A 179 -23.54 17.62 1.74
N ARG A 180 -22.29 17.50 1.32
CA ARG A 180 -21.96 17.34 -0.10
C ARG A 180 -22.29 15.91 -0.50
N SER A 181 -23.41 15.75 -1.17
CA SER A 181 -23.73 14.56 -1.96
C SER A 181 -22.72 14.45 -3.09
N GLY A 182 -21.67 13.66 -2.89
CA GLY A 182 -20.77 13.27 -3.96
C GLY A 182 -21.47 12.26 -4.86
N PRO A 183 -21.35 12.35 -6.18
CA PRO A 183 -21.91 11.34 -7.06
C PRO A 183 -21.17 10.02 -6.85
N SER A 184 -21.94 9.00 -6.48
CA SER A 184 -21.54 7.58 -6.53
C SER A 184 -21.29 7.22 -8.00
N GLY A 185 -20.11 7.57 -8.52
CA GLY A 185 -19.66 7.14 -9.84
C GLY A 185 -19.04 5.77 -9.70
N ASP A 186 -19.79 4.79 -10.08
CA ASP A 186 -19.38 3.41 -10.25
C ASP A 186 -18.16 3.34 -11.18
N LEU A 187 -16.97 3.12 -10.64
CA LEU A 187 -15.74 2.84 -11.39
C LEU A 187 -15.49 1.33 -11.52
N ALA A 188 -16.55 0.53 -11.54
CA ALA A 188 -16.47 -0.91 -11.78
C ALA A 188 -15.85 -1.29 -13.14
N GLY A 189 -15.42 -0.34 -13.94
CA GLY A 189 -14.79 -0.52 -15.25
C GLY A 189 -13.37 0.04 -15.37
N VAL A 190 -12.73 0.47 -14.28
CA VAL A 190 -11.32 0.88 -14.32
C VAL A 190 -10.46 -0.37 -14.11
N PRO A 191 -9.37 -0.57 -14.89
CA PRO A 191 -8.52 -1.75 -14.86
C PRO A 191 -7.94 -2.05 -13.49
#